data_e4ac96a9bb793d5ad4fa62076fbacf7a
#
_entry.id   e4ac96a9bb793d5ad4fa62076fbacf7a
#
_cell.length_a   1.000
_cell.length_b   1.000
_cell.length_c   1.000
_cell.angle_alpha   90.00
_cell.angle_beta   90.00
_cell.angle_gamma   90.00
#
_symmetry.space_group_name_H-M   'P 1'
#
loop_
_entity.id
_entity.type
_entity.pdbx_description
1 polymer ?
#
loop_
_entity_poly.entity_id
_entity_poly.type
_entity_poly.pdbx_seq_one_letter_code
_entity_poly.pdbx_strand_id
1 'polypeptide(L)'
;MTPLFFPKYGFAAKSLASVVGAMLIFSITAGQARELTPHKAIYEMRMMSADSETQLSDVTGQNEFSLTRECDGYVVAENYLLEFSYGSGETAIIASQFQSWEHIDGGLYSFSVHEGSNFEPEKKFDGYAYRPPQVAEPEAFFSMQPNSALPLPNAVYFPLAHTLDLLDKADKGEKLFSADLFFGTEPDKAIRRTNSVIGKAQDTGEIAKMGSLTEPFYYPVQIAYFDPKSSESVPEYEHTFHLQPNGVISYYEIDYGDFSVDAQLVEIEALPAPICS
;
A
#
# COMPACT_ATOMS: atom_id res chain seq x y z
N MET A 1 -84.20 -2.87 -0.96
CA MET A 1 -84.98 -1.57 -0.97
C MET A 1 -84.01 -0.52 -1.54
N THR A 2 -84.33 -0.10 -2.76
CA THR A 2 -83.85 1.02 -3.56
C THR A 2 -84.20 2.36 -2.79
N PRO A 3 -83.75 3.59 -3.22
CA PRO A 3 -83.25 4.03 -4.54
C PRO A 3 -82.05 4.97 -4.50
N LEU A 4 -81.28 5.03 -5.57
CA LEU A 4 -81.04 6.01 -6.61
C LEU A 4 -81.28 7.51 -6.22
N PHE A 5 -80.19 8.33 -6.47
CA PHE A 5 -80.35 9.66 -7.08
C PHE A 5 -79.00 10.17 -7.66
N PHE A 6 -78.96 10.35 -9.04
CA PHE A 6 -78.09 11.31 -9.75
C PHE A 6 -78.78 12.67 -9.80
N PRO A 7 -78.08 13.81 -9.90
CA PRO A 7 -77.90 14.36 -11.22
C PRO A 7 -76.62 15.24 -11.45
N LYS A 8 -76.21 15.27 -12.70
CA LYS A 8 -76.06 16.35 -13.68
C LYS A 8 -74.85 17.31 -13.63
N TYR A 9 -73.98 17.10 -14.67
CA TYR A 9 -73.35 18.04 -15.61
C TYR A 9 -72.67 19.32 -15.14
N GLY A 10 -71.38 19.41 -15.52
CA GLY A 10 -70.66 20.67 -15.66
C GLY A 10 -69.35 20.45 -16.42
N PHE A 11 -69.39 20.64 -17.75
CA PHE A 11 -68.20 20.71 -18.61
C PHE A 11 -67.39 21.93 -18.27
N ALA A 12 -66.11 21.78 -17.98
CA ALA A 12 -65.11 22.86 -18.10
C ALA A 12 -63.81 22.29 -18.63
N ALA A 13 -63.54 22.59 -19.88
CA ALA A 13 -62.25 22.38 -20.52
C ALA A 13 -61.17 23.22 -19.85
N LYS A 14 -60.08 22.59 -19.36
CA LYS A 14 -58.84 23.29 -19.02
C LYS A 14 -57.65 22.49 -19.51
N SER A 15 -57.04 23.08 -20.56
CA SER A 15 -55.63 23.13 -20.99
C SER A 15 -54.72 21.98 -20.53
N LEU A 16 -54.28 21.18 -21.51
CA LEU A 16 -53.06 20.38 -21.45
C LEU A 16 -51.88 21.32 -21.18
N ALA A 17 -51.34 21.26 -19.97
CA ALA A 17 -49.97 21.74 -19.72
C ALA A 17 -49.01 20.56 -19.98
N SER A 18 -48.24 20.62 -21.05
CA SER A 18 -47.15 19.72 -21.35
C SER A 18 -46.08 19.89 -20.26
N VAL A 19 -45.98 18.94 -19.34
CA VAL A 19 -44.82 18.80 -18.45
C VAL A 19 -43.72 18.12 -19.25
N VAL A 20 -42.83 18.94 -19.82
CA VAL A 20 -41.54 18.48 -20.35
C VAL A 20 -40.71 18.11 -19.12
N GLY A 21 -40.73 16.84 -18.75
CA GLY A 21 -39.83 16.27 -17.77
C GLY A 21 -38.38 16.37 -18.27
N ALA A 22 -37.63 17.34 -17.75
CA ALA A 22 -36.18 17.35 -17.91
C ALA A 22 -35.60 16.09 -17.26
N MET A 23 -35.32 15.10 -18.10
CA MET A 23 -34.60 13.90 -17.70
C MET A 23 -33.14 14.33 -17.43
N LEU A 24 -32.83 14.65 -16.18
CA LEU A 24 -31.44 14.83 -15.74
C LEU A 24 -30.75 13.48 -15.91
N ILE A 25 -30.03 13.34 -17.01
CA ILE A 25 -29.09 12.26 -17.22
C ILE A 25 -27.95 12.53 -16.24
N PHE A 26 -28.00 11.92 -15.06
CA PHE A 26 -26.83 11.78 -14.21
C PHE A 26 -25.86 10.89 -14.97
N SER A 27 -24.89 11.52 -15.64
CA SER A 27 -23.72 10.83 -16.12
C SER A 27 -23.00 10.31 -14.86
N ILE A 28 -23.20 9.04 -14.54
CA ILE A 28 -22.36 8.35 -13.59
C ILE A 28 -20.99 8.27 -14.31
N THR A 29 -20.12 9.22 -14.05
CA THR A 29 -18.70 9.04 -14.35
C THR A 29 -18.27 7.85 -13.51
N ALA A 30 -18.11 6.69 -14.15
CA ALA A 30 -17.37 5.60 -13.53
C ALA A 30 -16.03 6.20 -13.09
N GLY A 31 -15.84 6.33 -11.78
CA GLY A 31 -14.57 6.79 -11.26
C GLY A 31 -13.52 5.84 -11.81
N GLN A 32 -12.58 6.35 -12.61
CA GLN A 32 -11.44 5.58 -13.03
C GLN A 32 -10.74 5.12 -11.76
N ALA A 33 -10.56 3.79 -11.63
CA ALA A 33 -9.76 3.25 -10.54
C ALA A 33 -8.39 3.93 -10.59
N ARG A 34 -7.90 4.38 -9.45
CA ARG A 34 -6.58 5.00 -9.36
C ARG A 34 -5.52 4.01 -9.83
N GLU A 35 -4.63 4.45 -10.68
CA GLU A 35 -3.47 3.68 -11.10
C GLU A 35 -2.20 4.28 -10.50
N LEU A 36 -1.29 3.42 -10.06
CA LEU A 36 0.05 3.83 -9.63
C LEU A 36 0.95 3.92 -10.86
N THR A 37 1.84 4.89 -10.85
CA THR A 37 2.75 5.11 -11.99
C THR A 37 3.91 4.13 -11.94
N PRO A 38 4.13 3.30 -12.99
CA PRO A 38 5.28 2.40 -13.05
C PRO A 38 6.58 3.18 -13.04
N HIS A 39 7.48 2.79 -12.16
CA HIS A 39 8.78 3.46 -11.99
C HIS A 39 9.81 2.54 -11.35
N LYS A 40 11.08 2.91 -11.53
CA LYS A 40 12.21 2.39 -10.78
C LYS A 40 12.82 3.53 -9.99
N ALA A 41 13.18 3.28 -8.73
CA ALA A 41 13.75 4.29 -7.83
C ALA A 41 14.94 3.71 -7.07
N ILE A 42 15.92 4.54 -6.80
CA ILE A 42 17.09 4.21 -5.98
C ILE A 42 17.12 5.17 -4.80
N TYR A 43 17.26 4.62 -3.59
CA TYR A 43 17.36 5.37 -2.35
C TYR A 43 18.71 5.10 -1.69
N GLU A 44 19.38 6.15 -1.25
CA GLU A 44 20.49 6.05 -0.30
C GLU A 44 19.92 6.02 1.12
N MET A 45 20.40 5.06 1.91
CA MET A 45 19.95 4.84 3.28
C MET A 45 21.05 5.16 4.28
N ARG A 46 20.67 5.83 5.37
CA ARG A 46 21.61 6.28 6.42
C ARG A 46 20.95 6.20 7.78
N MET A 47 21.76 5.93 8.79
CA MET A 47 21.33 6.02 10.18
C MET A 47 20.97 7.47 10.54
N MET A 48 19.80 7.68 11.12
CA MET A 48 19.39 8.95 11.71
C MET A 48 19.69 9.03 13.20
N SER A 49 19.34 7.95 13.93
CA SER A 49 19.53 7.85 15.37
C SER A 49 19.83 6.41 15.77
N ALA A 50 20.48 6.24 16.89
CA ALA A 50 20.62 4.97 17.58
C ALA A 50 20.72 5.19 19.09
N ASP A 51 20.11 4.30 19.85
CA ASP A 51 20.24 4.28 21.30
C ASP A 51 21.66 3.85 21.71
N SER A 52 22.18 4.46 22.75
CA SER A 52 23.53 4.17 23.26
C SER A 52 23.73 2.72 23.70
N GLU A 53 22.64 1.98 23.95
CA GLU A 53 22.67 0.59 24.40
C GLU A 53 22.84 -0.40 23.24
N THR A 54 22.54 -0.02 22.00
CA THR A 54 22.63 -0.92 20.82
C THR A 54 24.04 -1.25 20.38
N GLN A 55 25.04 -0.45 20.80
CA GLN A 55 26.42 -0.49 20.28
C GLN A 55 26.52 -0.25 18.77
N LEU A 56 25.43 0.12 18.13
CA LEU A 56 25.39 0.48 16.72
C LEU A 56 26.03 1.85 16.53
N SER A 57 27.02 1.96 15.65
CA SER A 57 27.75 3.20 15.40
C SER A 57 27.34 3.87 14.08
N ASP A 58 26.93 3.08 13.09
CA ASP A 58 26.45 3.58 11.80
C ASP A 58 25.63 2.54 11.05
N VAL A 59 24.71 3.01 10.20
CA VAL A 59 24.02 2.20 9.17
C VAL A 59 24.05 2.95 7.87
N THR A 60 24.56 2.32 6.81
CA THR A 60 24.54 2.87 5.46
C THR A 60 24.07 1.80 4.48
N GLY A 61 23.53 2.24 3.34
CA GLY A 61 23.14 1.30 2.31
C GLY A 61 22.32 1.90 1.20
N GLN A 62 21.67 1.01 0.47
CA GLN A 62 20.87 1.35 -0.68
C GLN A 62 19.63 0.46 -0.75
N ASN A 63 18.51 1.06 -1.16
CA ASN A 63 17.31 0.35 -1.61
C ASN A 63 17.09 0.65 -3.10
N GLU A 64 16.96 -0.40 -3.89
CA GLU A 64 16.48 -0.34 -5.27
C GLU A 64 15.05 -0.86 -5.30
N PHE A 65 14.11 0.00 -5.67
CA PHE A 65 12.68 -0.28 -5.77
C PHE A 65 12.23 -0.26 -7.24
N SER A 66 11.33 -1.14 -7.62
CA SER A 66 10.61 -1.01 -8.88
C SER A 66 9.13 -1.40 -8.74
N LEU A 67 8.27 -0.62 -9.38
CA LEU A 67 6.86 -0.90 -9.58
C LEU A 67 6.60 -1.03 -11.08
N THR A 68 6.25 -2.22 -11.53
CA THR A 68 5.92 -2.50 -12.94
C THR A 68 4.43 -2.80 -13.07
N ARG A 69 3.77 -2.17 -14.03
CA ARG A 69 2.37 -2.45 -14.35
C ARG A 69 2.27 -3.58 -15.36
N GLU A 70 1.46 -4.58 -15.05
CA GLU A 70 1.00 -5.62 -15.96
C GLU A 70 -0.48 -5.42 -16.32
N CYS A 71 -1.04 -6.20 -17.23
CA CYS A 71 -2.42 -5.98 -17.67
C CYS A 71 -3.43 -6.26 -16.55
N ASP A 72 -3.16 -7.20 -15.69
CA ASP A 72 -4.04 -7.67 -14.62
C ASP A 72 -3.51 -7.43 -13.20
N GLY A 73 -2.32 -6.83 -13.08
CA GLY A 73 -1.69 -6.61 -11.78
C GLY A 73 -0.49 -5.69 -11.82
N TYR A 74 0.23 -5.70 -10.71
CA TYR A 74 1.49 -4.99 -10.55
C TYR A 74 2.54 -5.93 -9.97
N VAL A 75 3.76 -5.78 -10.45
CA VAL A 75 4.95 -6.38 -9.86
C VAL A 75 5.70 -5.32 -9.06
N VAL A 76 5.99 -5.62 -7.81
CA VAL A 76 6.92 -4.86 -6.97
C VAL A 76 8.18 -5.68 -6.82
N ALA A 77 9.35 -5.06 -7.00
CA ALA A 77 10.62 -5.65 -6.61
C ALA A 77 11.42 -4.64 -5.79
N GLU A 78 12.01 -5.13 -4.70
CA GLU A 78 12.86 -4.35 -3.81
C GLU A 78 14.14 -5.13 -3.50
N ASN A 79 15.28 -4.43 -3.57
CA ASN A 79 16.58 -4.97 -3.23
C ASN A 79 17.23 -4.04 -2.20
N TYR A 80 17.48 -4.56 -1.01
CA TYR A 80 18.20 -3.85 0.04
C TYR A 80 19.61 -4.41 0.17
N LEU A 81 20.57 -3.50 0.32
CA LEU A 81 21.92 -3.82 0.76
C LEU A 81 22.28 -2.82 1.85
N LEU A 82 22.37 -3.30 3.09
CA LEU A 82 22.64 -2.50 4.27
C LEU A 82 23.89 -2.98 4.98
N GLU A 83 24.71 -2.05 5.40
CA GLU A 83 25.89 -2.24 6.23
C GLU A 83 25.65 -1.62 7.61
N PHE A 84 25.74 -2.46 8.64
CA PHE A 84 25.63 -2.08 10.04
C PHE A 84 27.02 -2.14 10.68
N SER A 85 27.53 -0.99 11.12
CA SER A 85 28.80 -0.87 11.80
C SER A 85 28.59 -0.79 13.31
N TYR A 86 29.36 -1.56 14.09
CA TYR A 86 29.30 -1.59 15.54
C TYR A 86 30.54 -0.98 16.16
N GLY A 87 30.37 -0.44 17.39
CA GLY A 87 31.47 0.16 18.17
C GLY A 87 32.61 -0.83 18.49
N SER A 88 32.36 -2.13 18.41
CA SER A 88 33.39 -3.21 18.50
C SER A 88 34.33 -3.26 17.30
N GLY A 89 33.98 -2.62 16.18
CA GLY A 89 34.67 -2.73 14.88
C GLY A 89 34.14 -3.86 14.01
N GLU A 90 33.10 -4.58 14.44
CA GLU A 90 32.39 -5.55 13.62
C GLU A 90 31.45 -4.87 12.62
N THR A 91 31.22 -5.53 11.50
CA THR A 91 30.30 -5.05 10.44
C THR A 91 29.40 -6.19 10.01
N ALA A 92 28.06 -5.96 10.10
CA ALA A 92 27.05 -6.83 9.51
C ALA A 92 26.61 -6.27 8.16
N ILE A 93 26.62 -7.12 7.14
CA ILE A 93 26.07 -6.78 5.82
C ILE A 93 24.80 -7.61 5.65
N ILE A 94 23.67 -6.94 5.44
CA ILE A 94 22.38 -7.57 5.18
C ILE A 94 21.99 -7.30 3.74
N ALA A 95 21.68 -8.38 3.02
CA ALA A 95 21.10 -8.31 1.69
C ALA A 95 19.70 -8.92 1.72
N SER A 96 18.72 -8.20 1.21
CA SER A 96 17.35 -8.68 1.08
C SER A 96 16.84 -8.40 -0.33
N GLN A 97 16.19 -9.40 -0.91
CA GLN A 97 15.49 -9.29 -2.19
C GLN A 97 14.04 -9.69 -1.97
N PHE A 98 13.16 -8.79 -2.29
CA PHE A 98 11.72 -9.01 -2.23
C PHE A 98 11.13 -8.83 -3.63
N GLN A 99 10.25 -9.74 -4.02
CA GLN A 99 9.44 -9.60 -5.21
C GLN A 99 8.01 -10.03 -4.92
N SER A 100 7.05 -9.26 -5.39
CA SER A 100 5.65 -9.64 -5.32
C SER A 100 4.91 -9.30 -6.60
N TRP A 101 3.83 -10.02 -6.84
CA TRP A 101 2.83 -9.68 -7.84
C TRP A 101 1.47 -9.65 -7.16
N GLU A 102 0.71 -8.59 -7.40
CA GLU A 102 -0.63 -8.41 -6.86
C GLU A 102 -1.62 -8.12 -7.97
N HIS A 103 -2.70 -8.91 -8.02
CA HIS A 103 -3.78 -8.69 -8.96
C HIS A 103 -4.50 -7.37 -8.64
N ILE A 104 -4.92 -6.65 -9.69
CA ILE A 104 -5.51 -5.30 -9.57
C ILE A 104 -6.78 -5.24 -8.70
N ASP A 105 -7.52 -6.34 -8.57
CA ASP A 105 -8.69 -6.43 -7.69
C ASP A 105 -8.34 -6.82 -6.24
N GLY A 106 -7.04 -7.04 -5.95
CA GLY A 106 -6.56 -7.46 -4.63
C GLY A 106 -7.00 -8.86 -4.22
N GLY A 107 -7.41 -9.71 -5.18
CA GLY A 107 -7.86 -11.08 -4.90
C GLY A 107 -6.75 -12.12 -4.85
N LEU A 108 -5.61 -11.84 -5.46
CA LEU A 108 -4.47 -12.75 -5.53
C LEU A 108 -3.16 -11.98 -5.34
N TYR A 109 -2.28 -12.57 -4.57
CA TYR A 109 -0.96 -12.04 -4.26
C TYR A 109 0.06 -13.17 -4.26
N SER A 110 1.18 -13.00 -4.94
CA SER A 110 2.32 -13.92 -4.87
C SER A 110 3.56 -13.17 -4.41
N PHE A 111 4.45 -13.89 -3.74
CA PHE A 111 5.65 -13.29 -3.16
C PHE A 111 6.84 -14.24 -3.19
N SER A 112 8.03 -13.64 -3.22
CA SER A 112 9.32 -14.29 -3.04
C SER A 112 10.23 -13.37 -2.25
N VAL A 113 10.81 -13.88 -1.18
CA VAL A 113 11.73 -13.16 -0.29
C VAL A 113 13.00 -13.96 -0.14
N HIS A 114 14.15 -13.34 -0.38
CA HIS A 114 15.46 -13.88 -0.12
C HIS A 114 16.18 -12.91 0.82
N GLU A 115 16.58 -13.37 1.96
CA GLU A 115 17.25 -12.56 2.98
C GLU A 115 18.47 -13.30 3.52
N GLY A 116 19.59 -12.61 3.60
CA GLY A 116 20.81 -13.17 4.13
C GLY A 116 21.75 -12.12 4.68
N SER A 117 22.73 -12.56 5.44
CA SER A 117 23.79 -11.71 5.93
C SER A 117 25.15 -12.43 5.88
N ASN A 118 26.23 -11.67 6.10
CA ASN A 118 27.57 -12.26 6.23
C ASN A 118 27.73 -13.13 7.51
N PHE A 119 26.73 -13.13 8.41
CA PHE A 119 26.76 -13.94 9.63
C PHE A 119 25.75 -15.10 9.64
N GLU A 120 24.66 -14.99 8.83
CA GLU A 120 23.60 -15.97 8.80
C GLU A 120 23.41 -16.52 7.37
N PRO A 121 23.05 -17.80 7.23
CA PRO A 121 22.70 -18.36 5.93
C PRO A 121 21.46 -17.68 5.35
N GLU A 122 21.38 -17.68 4.04
CA GLU A 122 20.23 -17.18 3.30
C GLU A 122 18.93 -17.90 3.73
N LYS A 123 17.89 -17.11 3.99
CA LYS A 123 16.52 -17.56 4.18
C LYS A 123 15.72 -17.25 2.93
N LYS A 124 14.82 -18.16 2.57
CA LYS A 124 13.96 -18.00 1.41
C LYS A 124 12.52 -18.32 1.76
N PHE A 125 11.61 -17.42 1.39
CA PHE A 125 10.18 -17.57 1.58
C PHE A 125 9.48 -17.27 0.26
N ASP A 126 8.78 -18.25 -0.28
CA ASP A 126 7.98 -18.10 -1.49
C ASP A 126 6.57 -18.59 -1.22
N GLY A 127 5.59 -17.98 -1.88
CA GLY A 127 4.22 -18.41 -1.73
C GLY A 127 3.23 -17.53 -2.47
N TYR A 128 1.98 -17.75 -2.13
CA TYR A 128 0.87 -16.94 -2.62
C TYR A 128 -0.23 -16.85 -1.56
N ALA A 129 -1.04 -15.82 -1.66
CA ALA A 129 -2.23 -15.61 -0.85
C ALA A 129 -3.43 -15.37 -1.76
N TYR A 130 -4.56 -15.91 -1.37
CA TYR A 130 -5.80 -15.83 -2.11
C TYR A 130 -6.91 -15.28 -1.24
N ARG A 131 -7.60 -14.26 -1.74
CA ARG A 131 -8.76 -13.63 -1.11
C ARG A 131 -9.96 -13.75 -2.05
N PRO A 132 -10.77 -14.80 -1.91
CA PRO A 132 -11.91 -15.03 -2.78
C PRO A 132 -13.00 -13.97 -2.58
N PRO A 133 -13.70 -13.56 -3.65
CA PRO A 133 -14.61 -12.40 -3.58
C PRO A 133 -15.89 -12.64 -2.76
N GLN A 134 -16.30 -13.86 -2.42
CA GLN A 134 -17.66 -14.06 -1.87
C GLN A 134 -17.91 -15.20 -0.86
N VAL A 135 -17.08 -16.22 -0.69
CA VAL A 135 -17.54 -17.43 0.04
C VAL A 135 -16.51 -18.17 0.90
N ALA A 136 -15.23 -17.97 0.69
CA ALA A 136 -14.19 -18.66 1.43
C ALA A 136 -13.37 -17.69 2.27
N GLU A 137 -12.82 -18.18 3.37
CA GLU A 137 -11.86 -17.40 4.16
C GLU A 137 -10.59 -17.20 3.36
N PRO A 138 -9.96 -16.01 3.46
CA PRO A 138 -8.67 -15.76 2.84
C PRO A 138 -7.59 -16.69 3.40
N GLU A 139 -6.70 -17.17 2.55
CA GLU A 139 -5.64 -18.10 2.93
C GLU A 139 -4.32 -17.76 2.24
N ALA A 140 -3.21 -18.06 2.88
CA ALA A 140 -1.89 -18.01 2.29
C ALA A 140 -1.22 -19.38 2.31
N PHE A 141 -0.38 -19.62 1.32
CA PHE A 141 0.36 -20.88 1.13
C PHE A 141 1.84 -20.55 0.94
N PHE A 142 2.69 -21.24 1.68
CA PHE A 142 4.14 -21.11 1.60
C PHE A 142 4.75 -22.36 0.96
N SER A 143 5.68 -22.17 0.03
CA SER A 143 6.33 -23.28 -0.68
C SER A 143 7.04 -24.25 0.25
N MET A 144 7.56 -23.76 1.37
CA MET A 144 8.21 -24.57 2.40
C MET A 144 7.21 -25.42 3.23
N GLN A 145 5.91 -25.09 3.18
CA GLN A 145 4.83 -25.78 3.88
C GLN A 145 3.63 -26.03 2.96
N PRO A 146 3.82 -26.77 1.85
CA PRO A 146 2.84 -26.82 0.75
C PRO A 146 1.48 -27.44 1.12
N ASN A 147 1.41 -28.18 2.23
CA ASN A 147 0.20 -28.85 2.71
C ASN A 147 -0.48 -28.09 3.88
N SER A 148 -0.02 -26.89 4.21
CA SER A 148 -0.56 -26.10 5.31
C SER A 148 -0.95 -24.71 4.80
N ALA A 149 -2.25 -24.42 4.88
CA ALA A 149 -2.75 -23.07 4.65
C ALA A 149 -2.62 -22.23 5.93
N LEU A 150 -2.19 -20.99 5.79
CA LEU A 150 -2.25 -19.99 6.84
C LEU A 150 -3.57 -19.22 6.67
N PRO A 151 -4.53 -19.35 7.62
CA PRO A 151 -5.74 -18.54 7.57
C PRO A 151 -5.40 -17.06 7.71
N LEU A 152 -6.01 -16.21 6.89
CA LEU A 152 -5.84 -14.76 6.92
C LEU A 152 -7.11 -14.10 7.46
N PRO A 153 -7.01 -12.90 8.07
CA PRO A 153 -8.17 -12.09 8.44
C PRO A 153 -9.06 -11.79 7.22
N ASN A 154 -10.37 -11.79 7.38
CA ASN A 154 -11.33 -11.54 6.30
C ASN A 154 -11.13 -10.19 5.58
N ALA A 155 -10.67 -9.17 6.33
CA ALA A 155 -10.41 -7.83 5.83
C ALA A 155 -8.91 -7.57 5.60
N VAL A 156 -8.11 -8.63 5.36
CA VAL A 156 -6.68 -8.48 5.11
C VAL A 156 -6.44 -7.70 3.82
N TYR A 157 -5.44 -6.84 3.86
CA TYR A 157 -4.92 -6.14 2.68
C TYR A 157 -3.65 -6.80 2.18
N PHE A 158 -3.44 -6.71 0.88
CA PHE A 158 -2.12 -6.86 0.27
C PHE A 158 -1.49 -5.48 0.06
N PRO A 159 -0.18 -5.36 -0.11
CA PRO A 159 0.53 -4.08 -0.06
C PRO A 159 0.04 -3.02 -1.05
N LEU A 160 -0.27 -3.42 -2.29
CA LEU A 160 -0.76 -2.51 -3.31
C LEU A 160 -2.16 -1.98 -2.98
N ALA A 161 -3.09 -2.86 -2.64
CA ALA A 161 -4.45 -2.48 -2.25
C ALA A 161 -4.44 -1.56 -1.03
N HIS A 162 -3.55 -1.80 -0.06
CA HIS A 162 -3.36 -0.93 1.09
C HIS A 162 -2.88 0.47 0.68
N THR A 163 -1.90 0.56 -0.21
CA THR A 163 -1.37 1.83 -0.73
C THR A 163 -2.44 2.62 -1.49
N LEU A 164 -3.24 1.96 -2.32
CA LEU A 164 -4.36 2.59 -3.03
C LEU A 164 -5.40 3.15 -2.06
N ASP A 165 -5.75 2.41 -1.01
CA ASP A 165 -6.68 2.88 0.02
C ASP A 165 -6.11 4.03 0.86
N LEU A 166 -4.81 4.04 1.16
CA LEU A 166 -4.16 5.19 1.80
C LEU A 166 -4.34 6.46 0.96
N LEU A 167 -4.09 6.38 -0.34
CA LEU A 167 -4.28 7.50 -1.25
C LEU A 167 -5.74 7.94 -1.35
N ASP A 168 -6.67 7.00 -1.45
CA ASP A 168 -8.11 7.31 -1.48
C ASP A 168 -8.60 7.98 -0.21
N LYS A 169 -8.09 7.56 0.94
CA LYS A 169 -8.38 8.18 2.24
C LYS A 169 -7.77 9.55 2.37
N ALA A 170 -6.52 9.72 1.91
CA ALA A 170 -5.86 11.03 1.87
C ALA A 170 -6.67 12.05 1.06
N ASP A 171 -7.16 11.68 -0.12
CA ASP A 171 -7.99 12.55 -0.96
C ASP A 171 -9.33 12.93 -0.31
N LYS A 172 -9.90 12.02 0.48
CA LYS A 172 -11.12 12.27 1.27
C LYS A 172 -10.86 13.09 2.53
N GLY A 173 -9.59 13.38 2.86
CA GLY A 173 -9.18 14.06 4.08
C GLY A 173 -9.31 13.21 5.36
N GLU A 174 -9.44 11.89 5.21
CA GLU A 174 -9.37 10.95 6.32
C GLU A 174 -7.94 10.90 6.85
N LYS A 175 -7.80 10.81 8.17
CA LYS A 175 -6.48 10.93 8.83
C LYS A 175 -5.99 9.65 9.45
N LEU A 176 -6.86 8.69 9.65
CA LEU A 176 -6.56 7.45 10.34
C LEU A 176 -7.03 6.26 9.51
N PHE A 177 -6.18 5.26 9.40
CA PHE A 177 -6.50 4.02 8.73
C PHE A 177 -5.85 2.84 9.47
N SER A 178 -6.66 1.88 9.90
CA SER A 178 -6.17 0.65 10.53
C SER A 178 -6.52 -0.55 9.66
N ALA A 179 -5.58 -1.44 9.47
CA ALA A 179 -5.73 -2.62 8.62
C ALA A 179 -4.87 -3.79 9.13
N ASP A 180 -5.26 -5.01 8.81
CA ASP A 180 -4.36 -6.15 8.84
C ASP A 180 -3.72 -6.31 7.45
N LEU A 181 -2.40 -6.37 7.38
CA LEU A 181 -1.61 -6.37 6.15
C LEU A 181 -0.79 -7.67 6.06
N PHE A 182 -0.88 -8.35 4.94
CA PHE A 182 -0.12 -9.55 4.65
C PHE A 182 1.03 -9.23 3.68
N PHE A 183 2.27 -9.45 4.11
CA PHE A 183 3.47 -9.16 3.32
C PHE A 183 4.06 -10.39 2.62
N GLY A 184 3.75 -11.60 3.07
CA GLY A 184 4.37 -12.81 2.52
C GLY A 184 5.83 -13.01 2.92
N THR A 185 6.21 -12.60 4.12
CA THR A 185 7.51 -12.88 4.71
C THR A 185 7.52 -14.24 5.45
N GLU A 186 8.34 -14.41 6.48
CA GLU A 186 8.30 -15.59 7.34
C GLU A 186 6.88 -15.87 7.86
N PRO A 187 6.36 -17.12 7.80
CA PRO A 187 4.95 -17.43 8.09
C PRO A 187 4.41 -16.85 9.40
N ASP A 188 5.23 -16.89 10.45
CA ASP A 188 4.82 -16.37 11.78
C ASP A 188 4.77 -14.84 11.83
N LYS A 189 5.41 -14.16 10.90
CA LYS A 189 5.52 -12.69 10.79
C LYS A 189 4.83 -12.13 9.56
N ALA A 190 4.18 -12.96 8.76
CA ALA A 190 3.61 -12.57 7.47
C ALA A 190 2.44 -11.60 7.59
N ILE A 191 1.77 -11.55 8.73
CA ILE A 191 0.66 -10.64 9.00
C ILE A 191 1.10 -9.60 10.02
N ARG A 192 0.80 -8.33 9.73
CA ARG A 192 0.97 -7.21 10.66
C ARG A 192 -0.34 -6.44 10.78
N ARG A 193 -0.67 -6.05 11.99
CA ARG A 193 -1.69 -5.02 12.19
C ARG A 193 -1.05 -3.67 12.01
N THR A 194 -1.68 -2.81 11.20
CA THR A 194 -1.17 -1.47 10.93
C THR A 194 -2.12 -0.40 11.44
N ASN A 195 -1.54 0.67 11.96
CA ASN A 195 -2.24 1.92 12.24
C ASN A 195 -1.54 3.04 11.48
N SER A 196 -2.24 3.60 10.51
CA SER A 196 -1.71 4.67 9.65
C SER A 196 -2.25 6.02 10.06
N VAL A 197 -1.39 7.01 10.12
CA VAL A 197 -1.71 8.44 10.25
C VAL A 197 -1.40 9.13 8.94
N ILE A 198 -2.40 9.78 8.34
CA ILE A 198 -2.29 10.46 7.06
C ILE A 198 -2.32 11.97 7.31
N GLY A 199 -1.23 12.65 6.98
CA GLY A 199 -1.11 14.08 7.09
C GLY A 199 -1.85 14.83 5.97
N LYS A 200 -1.88 16.16 6.09
CA LYS A 200 -2.39 17.01 5.02
C LYS A 200 -1.38 17.06 3.88
N ALA A 201 -1.88 17.23 2.66
CA ALA A 201 -1.03 17.48 1.49
C ALA A 201 -0.03 18.60 1.76
N GLN A 202 1.23 18.35 1.43
CA GLN A 202 2.34 19.28 1.53
C GLN A 202 2.97 19.46 0.16
N ASP A 203 3.42 20.68 -0.14
CA ASP A 203 4.10 21.00 -1.39
C ASP A 203 5.39 20.16 -1.50
N THR A 204 5.58 19.53 -2.64
CA THR A 204 6.78 18.71 -2.91
C THR A 204 8.05 19.56 -2.99
N GLY A 205 7.92 20.88 -3.22
CA GLY A 205 9.06 21.81 -3.33
C GLY A 205 9.98 21.47 -4.51
N GLU A 206 11.24 21.85 -4.38
CA GLU A 206 12.25 21.63 -5.44
C GLU A 206 12.87 20.21 -5.40
N ILE A 207 12.12 19.15 -5.16
CA ILE A 207 12.64 17.79 -5.40
C ILE A 207 12.76 17.57 -6.91
N ALA A 208 13.43 18.50 -7.56
CA ALA A 208 13.57 18.67 -9.01
C ALA A 208 14.26 17.49 -9.72
N LYS A 209 14.76 16.49 -8.97
CA LYS A 209 15.41 15.30 -9.53
C LYS A 209 14.43 14.26 -10.08
N MET A 210 13.13 14.40 -9.82
CA MET A 210 12.12 13.39 -10.14
C MET A 210 11.56 13.53 -11.56
N GLY A 211 11.91 14.61 -12.29
CA GLY A 211 11.48 14.80 -13.68
C GLY A 211 9.96 14.73 -13.85
N SER A 212 9.48 13.95 -14.81
CA SER A 212 8.06 13.79 -15.12
C SER A 212 7.26 13.01 -14.08
N LEU A 213 7.91 12.43 -13.08
CA LEU A 213 7.29 11.69 -11.99
C LEU A 213 7.01 12.57 -10.76
N THR A 214 7.41 13.85 -10.80
CA THR A 214 7.15 14.79 -9.72
C THR A 214 5.69 15.24 -9.74
N GLU A 215 4.99 14.98 -8.65
CA GLU A 215 3.68 15.57 -8.37
C GLU A 215 3.83 16.87 -7.59
N PRO A 216 2.86 17.80 -7.66
CA PRO A 216 2.97 19.10 -7.00
C PRO A 216 2.93 19.00 -5.46
N PHE A 217 2.44 17.89 -4.93
CA PHE A 217 2.33 17.65 -3.50
C PHE A 217 2.49 16.18 -3.15
N TYR A 218 2.73 15.91 -1.87
CA TYR A 218 2.72 14.59 -1.27
C TYR A 218 1.87 14.59 0.00
N TYR A 219 1.44 13.41 0.42
CA TYR A 219 0.88 13.16 1.73
C TYR A 219 1.96 12.58 2.65
N PRO A 220 2.29 13.21 3.79
CA PRO A 220 3.10 12.55 4.81
C PRO A 220 2.25 11.46 5.45
N VAL A 221 2.75 10.24 5.43
CA VAL A 221 2.09 9.07 5.99
C VAL A 221 3.03 8.43 7.01
N GLN A 222 2.50 8.09 8.18
CA GLN A 222 3.19 7.28 9.19
C GLN A 222 2.38 6.01 9.42
N ILE A 223 3.02 4.84 9.37
CA ILE A 223 2.42 3.55 9.63
C ILE A 223 3.17 2.88 10.78
N ALA A 224 2.45 2.57 11.86
CA ALA A 224 2.95 1.75 12.95
C ALA A 224 2.54 0.29 12.73
N TYR A 225 3.49 -0.64 12.86
CA TYR A 225 3.31 -2.07 12.62
C TYR A 225 3.39 -2.86 13.91
N PHE A 226 2.38 -3.68 14.15
CA PHE A 226 2.22 -4.47 15.37
C PHE A 226 2.12 -5.96 15.03
N ASP A 227 2.69 -6.81 15.88
CA ASP A 227 2.37 -8.24 15.85
C ASP A 227 0.91 -8.44 16.30
N PRO A 228 0.02 -8.96 15.43
CA PRO A 228 -1.39 -9.17 15.79
C PRO A 228 -1.59 -10.18 16.93
N LYS A 229 -0.57 -10.98 17.27
CA LYS A 229 -0.58 -11.96 18.37
C LYS A 229 -0.07 -11.38 19.69
N SER A 230 0.62 -10.22 19.64
CA SER A 230 1.14 -9.56 20.83
C SER A 230 0.05 -8.75 21.53
N SER A 231 0.11 -8.68 22.84
CA SER A 231 -0.69 -7.77 23.67
C SER A 231 0.01 -6.43 23.93
N GLU A 232 1.21 -6.25 23.39
CA GLU A 232 1.98 -5.03 23.55
C GLU A 232 1.36 -3.88 22.75
N SER A 233 1.40 -2.69 23.33
CA SER A 233 0.91 -1.47 22.69
C SER A 233 2.00 -0.69 21.95
N VAL A 234 3.25 -1.18 22.03
CA VAL A 234 4.38 -0.59 21.31
C VAL A 234 4.50 -1.25 19.95
N PRO A 235 4.63 -0.50 18.85
CA PRO A 235 4.85 -1.08 17.55
C PRO A 235 6.22 -1.79 17.46
N GLU A 236 6.33 -2.79 16.59
CA GLU A 236 7.63 -3.42 16.27
C GLU A 236 8.53 -2.47 15.50
N TYR A 237 7.95 -1.67 14.63
CA TYR A 237 8.61 -0.58 13.90
C TYR A 237 7.57 0.40 13.36
N GLU A 238 8.02 1.59 12.99
CA GLU A 238 7.23 2.61 12.34
C GLU A 238 7.86 3.00 11.00
N HIS A 239 7.03 3.27 10.00
CA HIS A 239 7.45 3.70 8.68
C HIS A 239 6.80 5.03 8.35
N THR A 240 7.59 6.08 8.23
CA THR A 240 7.16 7.41 7.81
C THR A 240 7.62 7.68 6.40
N PHE A 241 6.74 8.16 5.52
CA PHE A 241 7.10 8.41 4.13
C PHE A 241 6.28 9.52 3.48
N HIS A 242 6.82 10.06 2.39
CA HIS A 242 6.18 11.07 1.55
C HIS A 242 5.55 10.39 0.34
N LEU A 243 4.22 10.17 0.40
CA LEU A 243 3.46 9.48 -0.63
C LEU A 243 2.85 10.48 -1.62
N GLN A 244 3.29 10.47 -2.86
CA GLN A 244 2.71 11.29 -3.92
C GLN A 244 1.41 10.65 -4.48
N PRO A 245 0.50 11.43 -5.08
CA PRO A 245 -0.75 10.93 -5.68
C PRO A 245 -0.57 9.83 -6.73
N ASN A 246 0.57 9.80 -7.41
CA ASN A 246 0.95 8.78 -8.40
C ASN A 246 1.56 7.52 -7.79
N GLY A 247 1.68 7.44 -6.46
CA GLY A 247 2.27 6.31 -5.74
C GLY A 247 3.78 6.37 -5.54
N VAL A 248 4.46 7.37 -6.10
CA VAL A 248 5.90 7.55 -5.89
C VAL A 248 6.16 8.00 -4.45
N ILE A 249 7.14 7.39 -3.82
CA ILE A 249 7.65 7.79 -2.50
C ILE A 249 8.96 8.55 -2.71
N SER A 250 9.00 9.80 -2.29
CA SER A 250 10.20 10.65 -2.48
C SER A 250 11.18 10.61 -1.32
N TYR A 251 10.74 10.15 -0.17
CA TYR A 251 11.50 10.03 1.06
C TYR A 251 10.80 9.02 1.97
N TYR A 252 11.56 8.25 2.73
CA TYR A 252 11.01 7.48 3.83
C TYR A 252 12.02 7.33 4.99
N GLU A 253 11.48 7.02 6.16
CA GLU A 253 12.20 6.70 7.39
C GLU A 253 11.60 5.44 8.00
N ILE A 254 12.44 4.56 8.54
CA ILE A 254 12.04 3.40 9.32
C ILE A 254 12.63 3.52 10.71
N ASP A 255 11.76 3.58 11.72
CA ASP A 255 12.12 3.59 13.13
C ASP A 255 11.87 2.20 13.71
N TYR A 256 12.94 1.54 14.16
CA TYR A 256 12.91 0.23 14.79
C TYR A 256 12.86 0.30 16.33
N GLY A 257 12.68 1.48 16.89
CA GLY A 257 12.72 1.75 18.33
C GLY A 257 14.13 2.00 18.84
N ASP A 258 15.02 1.03 18.67
CA ASP A 258 16.42 1.14 19.12
C ASP A 258 17.28 2.00 18.19
N PHE A 259 16.94 2.09 16.94
CA PHE A 259 17.58 2.92 15.92
C PHE A 259 16.62 3.28 14.79
N SER A 260 16.93 4.35 14.07
CA SER A 260 16.19 4.72 12.86
C SER A 260 17.11 4.96 11.67
N VAL A 261 16.58 4.70 10.47
CA VAL A 261 17.24 4.91 9.18
C VAL A 261 16.35 5.77 8.30
N ASP A 262 16.93 6.74 7.62
CA ASP A 262 16.26 7.46 6.54
C ASP A 262 16.71 6.94 5.17
N ALA A 263 15.84 7.11 4.18
CA ALA A 263 16.09 6.77 2.80
C ALA A 263 15.72 7.95 1.91
N GLN A 264 16.70 8.47 1.21
CA GLN A 264 16.57 9.61 0.33
C GLN A 264 16.61 9.19 -1.13
N LEU A 265 15.59 9.57 -1.90
CA LEU A 265 15.55 9.31 -3.33
C LEU A 265 16.72 9.98 -4.03
N VAL A 266 17.55 9.19 -4.73
CA VAL A 266 18.71 9.70 -5.47
C VAL A 266 18.54 9.58 -6.98
N GLU A 267 17.80 8.57 -7.44
CA GLU A 267 17.52 8.33 -8.85
C GLU A 267 16.10 7.78 -9.02
N ILE A 268 15.42 8.20 -10.07
CA ILE A 268 14.12 7.66 -10.44
C ILE A 268 13.93 7.72 -11.96
N GLU A 269 13.33 6.67 -12.52
CA GLU A 269 12.94 6.60 -13.92
C GLU A 269 11.53 6.05 -14.09
N ALA A 270 10.81 6.55 -15.08
CA ALA A 270 9.50 6.00 -15.45
C ALA A 270 9.67 4.70 -16.22
N LEU A 271 8.88 3.69 -15.88
CA LEU A 271 8.80 2.44 -16.63
C LEU A 271 7.62 2.46 -17.61
N PRO A 272 7.69 1.72 -18.72
CA PRO A 272 6.63 1.68 -19.70
C PRO A 272 5.36 1.06 -19.14
N ALA A 273 4.20 1.60 -19.54
CA ALA A 273 2.93 0.95 -19.31
C ALA A 273 2.74 -0.24 -20.26
N PRO A 274 2.05 -1.33 -19.85
CA PRO A 274 1.80 -2.48 -20.70
C PRO A 274 0.84 -2.12 -21.84
N ILE A 275 0.98 -2.81 -22.95
CA ILE A 275 -0.01 -2.77 -24.04
C ILE A 275 -0.94 -3.95 -23.82
N CYS A 276 -2.13 -3.68 -23.27
CA CYS A 276 -3.12 -4.70 -22.99
C CYS A 276 -4.11 -4.81 -24.18
N SER A 277 -4.37 -6.05 -24.63
CA SER A 277 -5.26 -6.37 -25.76
C SER A 277 -6.58 -6.95 -25.26
#